data_1a249936f0faa8edcfd52f645e8ecb7a
#
_entry.id   1a249936f0faa8edcfd52f645e8ecb7a
#
_cell.length_a   1.000
_cell.length_b   1.000
_cell.length_c   1.000
_cell.angle_alpha   90.00
_cell.angle_beta   90.00
_cell.angle_gamma   90.00
#
_symmetry.space_group_name_H-M   'P 1'
#
loop_
_entity.id
_entity.type
_entity.pdbx_description
1 polymer ?
#
loop_
_entity_poly.entity_id
_entity_poly.type
_entity_poly.pdbx_seq_one_letter_code
_entity_poly.pdbx_strand_id
1 'polypeptide(L)'
;MEEEYCVNVDHSGKEMECLSIIPGWYSDVSDLFPVPGEIMSIKIEKILFKGRSKYQDIMIFQSLTFGKVIVLDGIIQHTERDVCSYVEMIVHLPLASIPNPKKVLIVGGGMGFTFREVLRYPSVEKVDLVEIDDMVVNASRKYFPDIAKGYEDPRATLYVEDGNAFVRNTAPGTYDAIIVDSSDPIEGPPVDFKNPVNKVDVDIISTKSESPLK
;
A
#
# COMPACT_ATOMS: atom_id res chain seq x y z
N MET A 1 10.84 -3.89 -34.01
CA MET A 1 9.53 -4.23 -33.41
C MET A 1 9.30 -3.19 -32.35
N GLU A 2 8.55 -2.16 -32.70
CA GLU A 2 8.06 -1.16 -31.77
C GLU A 2 6.92 -1.82 -31.00
N GLU A 3 7.17 -2.26 -29.76
CA GLU A 3 6.11 -2.64 -28.85
C GLU A 3 5.45 -1.34 -28.38
N GLU A 4 4.21 -1.12 -28.81
CA GLU A 4 3.36 -0.06 -28.27
C GLU A 4 3.09 -0.35 -26.79
N TYR A 5 3.84 0.32 -25.94
CA TYR A 5 3.59 0.34 -24.51
C TYR A 5 2.70 1.55 -24.24
N CYS A 6 1.43 1.32 -24.03
CA CYS A 6 0.55 2.19 -23.24
C CYS A 6 -0.91 2.02 -23.58
N VAL A 7 -1.68 1.51 -22.65
CA VAL A 7 -3.10 1.82 -22.53
C VAL A 7 -3.38 2.03 -21.05
N ASN A 8 -3.51 3.25 -20.62
CA ASN A 8 -4.18 3.58 -19.37
C ASN A 8 -5.65 3.86 -19.70
N VAL A 9 -6.57 3.37 -18.90
CA VAL A 9 -7.99 3.71 -18.98
C VAL A 9 -8.29 4.63 -17.81
N ASP A 10 -8.98 5.73 -18.06
CA ASP A 10 -9.49 6.58 -16.99
C ASP A 10 -10.65 5.89 -16.25
N HIS A 11 -11.07 6.46 -15.13
CA HIS A 11 -12.15 5.92 -14.30
C HIS A 11 -13.50 5.78 -15.02
N SER A 12 -13.64 6.34 -16.25
CA SER A 12 -14.81 6.19 -17.10
C SER A 12 -14.70 5.03 -18.08
N GLY A 13 -13.57 4.29 -18.08
CA GLY A 13 -13.29 3.22 -19.03
C GLY A 13 -12.83 3.70 -20.41
N LYS A 14 -12.51 4.98 -20.55
CA LYS A 14 -11.95 5.56 -21.77
C LYS A 14 -10.45 5.31 -21.78
N GLU A 15 -9.95 4.73 -22.87
CA GLU A 15 -8.51 4.62 -23.08
C GLU A 15 -7.87 6.02 -22.97
N MET A 16 -7.16 6.25 -21.88
CA MET A 16 -6.21 7.33 -21.84
C MET A 16 -5.02 6.87 -22.66
N GLU A 17 -4.78 7.55 -23.79
CA GLU A 17 -3.47 7.46 -24.40
C GLU A 17 -2.45 7.73 -23.31
N CYS A 18 -1.68 6.71 -22.96
CA CYS A 18 -0.55 6.88 -22.08
C CYS A 18 0.31 7.96 -22.69
N LEU A 19 0.29 9.14 -22.12
CA LEU A 19 1.23 10.17 -22.43
C LEU A 19 2.60 9.72 -21.93
N SER A 20 3.15 8.71 -22.62
CA SER A 20 4.58 8.52 -22.66
C SER A 20 5.14 9.76 -23.37
N ILE A 21 5.23 10.86 -22.60
CA ILE A 21 5.80 12.11 -23.08
C ILE A 21 7.18 11.85 -23.68
N ILE A 22 7.83 10.78 -23.24
CA ILE A 22 9.12 10.32 -23.69
C ILE A 22 9.07 8.80 -23.91
N PRO A 23 9.34 8.29 -25.12
CA PRO A 23 9.36 6.86 -25.39
C PRO A 23 10.26 6.08 -24.42
N GLY A 24 9.77 4.98 -23.86
CA GLY A 24 10.50 4.16 -22.90
C GLY A 24 10.50 4.70 -21.46
N TRP A 25 9.66 5.69 -21.16
CA TRP A 25 9.44 6.18 -19.80
C TRP A 25 8.03 5.86 -19.34
N TYR A 26 7.89 5.56 -18.06
CA TYR A 26 6.61 5.56 -17.40
C TYR A 26 6.34 6.96 -16.87
N SER A 27 5.17 7.50 -17.14
CA SER A 27 4.75 8.81 -16.64
C SER A 27 3.51 8.63 -15.78
N ASP A 28 3.65 8.98 -14.50
CA ASP A 28 2.55 9.12 -13.58
C ASP A 28 2.02 10.55 -13.72
N VAL A 29 0.80 10.65 -14.24
CA VAL A 29 0.11 11.92 -14.48
C VAL A 29 -1.06 11.97 -13.52
N SER A 30 -0.90 12.65 -12.42
CA SER A 30 -1.97 12.82 -11.45
C SER A 30 -2.43 14.28 -11.42
N ASP A 31 -3.70 14.50 -11.72
CA ASP A 31 -4.35 15.81 -11.54
C ASP A 31 -4.75 16.07 -10.09
N LEU A 32 -4.67 15.07 -9.21
CA LEU A 32 -5.19 15.11 -7.86
C LEU A 32 -4.15 14.89 -6.77
N PHE A 33 -3.16 14.00 -6.99
CA PHE A 33 -2.20 13.60 -5.96
C PHE A 33 -0.85 13.21 -6.56
N PRO A 34 0.30 13.49 -5.89
CA PRO A 34 0.42 14.27 -4.66
C PRO A 34 0.27 15.78 -4.88
N VAL A 35 0.56 16.28 -6.08
CA VAL A 35 0.49 17.71 -6.42
C VAL A 35 -0.20 17.89 -7.76
N PRO A 36 -1.36 18.56 -7.82
CA PRO A 36 -2.05 18.81 -9.08
C PRO A 36 -1.15 19.54 -10.09
N GLY A 37 -1.11 19.02 -11.33
CA GLY A 37 -0.31 19.60 -12.40
C GLY A 37 1.16 19.18 -12.41
N GLU A 38 1.56 18.20 -11.62
CA GLU A 38 2.88 17.57 -11.68
C GLU A 38 2.83 16.26 -12.47
N ILE A 39 3.97 15.94 -13.09
CA ILE A 39 4.19 14.67 -13.77
C ILE A 39 5.48 14.06 -13.24
N MET A 40 5.41 12.85 -12.71
CA MET A 40 6.57 12.06 -12.37
C MET A 40 6.87 11.06 -13.48
N SER A 41 8.08 11.10 -14.04
CA SER A 41 8.47 10.16 -15.09
C SER A 41 9.69 9.34 -14.69
N ILE A 42 9.60 8.02 -14.85
CA ILE A 42 10.66 7.06 -14.53
C ILE A 42 11.03 6.27 -15.79
N LYS A 43 12.33 6.19 -16.10
CA LYS A 43 12.80 5.42 -17.26
C LYS A 43 12.65 3.91 -17.02
N ILE A 44 11.94 3.24 -17.93
CA ILE A 44 11.76 1.80 -17.94
C ILE A 44 12.97 1.14 -18.60
N GLU A 45 13.56 0.15 -17.94
CA GLU A 45 14.51 -0.77 -18.57
C GLU A 45 13.80 -2.04 -19.06
N LYS A 46 12.88 -2.58 -18.24
CA LYS A 46 12.18 -3.82 -18.56
C LYS A 46 10.86 -3.90 -17.80
N ILE A 47 9.79 -4.23 -18.49
CA ILE A 47 8.53 -4.61 -17.83
C ILE A 47 8.68 -6.04 -17.30
N LEU A 48 8.40 -6.23 -16.01
CA LEU A 48 8.49 -7.51 -15.33
C LEU A 48 7.13 -8.19 -15.22
N PHE A 49 6.08 -7.40 -15.06
CA PHE A 49 4.71 -7.87 -14.93
C PHE A 49 3.73 -6.80 -15.39
N LYS A 50 2.66 -7.22 -16.07
CA LYS A 50 1.48 -6.42 -16.34
C LYS A 50 0.28 -7.34 -16.29
N GLY A 51 -0.73 -6.97 -15.52
CA GLY A 51 -1.97 -7.74 -15.38
C GLY A 51 -3.04 -6.95 -14.69
N ARG A 52 -4.28 -7.45 -14.77
CA ARG A 52 -5.43 -6.89 -14.08
C ARG A 52 -5.97 -7.92 -13.11
N SER A 53 -6.12 -7.51 -11.86
CA SER A 53 -6.81 -8.29 -10.84
C SER A 53 -8.32 -8.07 -10.92
N LYS A 54 -9.05 -8.61 -9.97
CA LYS A 54 -10.48 -8.29 -9.79
C LYS A 54 -10.70 -6.83 -9.37
N TYR A 55 -9.68 -6.19 -8.80
CA TYR A 55 -9.78 -4.90 -8.13
C TYR A 55 -9.09 -3.78 -8.90
N GLN A 56 -7.91 -4.06 -9.51
CA GLN A 56 -7.05 -3.03 -10.06
C GLN A 56 -6.12 -3.54 -11.15
N ASP A 57 -5.59 -2.63 -11.95
CA ASP A 57 -4.48 -2.90 -12.86
C ASP A 57 -3.15 -2.89 -12.09
N ILE A 58 -2.30 -3.87 -12.38
CA ILE A 58 -1.01 -4.02 -11.71
C ILE A 58 0.10 -4.04 -12.75
N MET A 59 1.08 -3.18 -12.63
CA MET A 59 2.29 -3.22 -13.42
C MET A 59 3.53 -3.18 -12.52
N ILE A 60 4.52 -3.99 -12.85
CA ILE A 60 5.84 -3.96 -12.20
C ILE A 60 6.89 -3.86 -13.30
N PHE A 61 7.78 -2.91 -13.16
CA PHE A 61 8.90 -2.75 -14.09
C PHE A 61 10.22 -2.50 -13.36
N GLN A 62 11.31 -2.92 -14.01
CA GLN A 62 12.65 -2.51 -13.62
C GLN A 62 12.92 -1.12 -14.19
N SER A 63 13.30 -0.20 -13.34
CA SER A 63 13.72 1.14 -13.75
C SER A 63 15.23 1.26 -13.80
N LEU A 64 15.71 2.29 -14.49
CA LEU A 64 17.16 2.57 -14.59
C LEU A 64 17.79 2.97 -13.24
N THR A 65 17.06 3.69 -12.39
CA THR A 65 17.66 4.34 -11.20
C THR A 65 16.90 4.09 -9.89
N PHE A 66 15.64 3.64 -9.95
CA PHE A 66 14.78 3.46 -8.77
C PHE A 66 14.61 1.99 -8.33
N GLY A 67 15.32 1.06 -9.01
CA GLY A 67 15.09 -0.35 -8.80
C GLY A 67 13.77 -0.79 -9.43
N LYS A 68 13.10 -1.77 -8.82
CA LYS A 68 11.77 -2.17 -9.26
C LYS A 68 10.73 -1.16 -8.79
N VAL A 69 9.78 -0.89 -9.66
CA VAL A 69 8.67 0.03 -9.45
C VAL A 69 7.37 -0.75 -9.55
N ILE A 70 6.46 -0.53 -8.61
CA ILE A 70 5.10 -1.02 -8.71
C ILE A 70 4.13 0.12 -8.96
N VAL A 71 3.20 -0.14 -9.86
CA VAL A 71 2.13 0.76 -10.28
C VAL A 71 0.81 0.04 -10.09
N LEU A 72 -0.14 0.69 -9.45
CA LEU A 72 -1.51 0.22 -9.28
C LEU A 72 -2.45 1.26 -9.87
N ASP A 73 -3.36 0.83 -10.75
CA ASP A 73 -4.31 1.71 -11.48
C ASP A 73 -3.67 2.95 -12.08
N GLY A 74 -2.45 2.81 -12.61
CA GLY A 74 -1.72 3.90 -13.27
C GLY A 74 -0.91 4.80 -12.33
N ILE A 75 -1.00 4.62 -11.02
CA ILE A 75 -0.29 5.43 -10.01
C ILE A 75 0.92 4.67 -9.49
N ILE A 76 2.09 5.32 -9.44
CA ILE A 76 3.29 4.75 -8.84
C ILE A 76 3.08 4.65 -7.33
N GLN A 77 3.05 3.42 -6.81
CA GLN A 77 2.89 3.18 -5.38
C GLN A 77 4.23 3.20 -4.65
N HIS A 78 5.18 2.41 -5.14
CA HIS A 78 6.48 2.26 -4.49
C HIS A 78 7.59 2.03 -5.50
N THR A 79 8.79 2.46 -5.11
CA THR A 79 10.03 2.05 -5.74
C THR A 79 10.96 1.41 -4.71
N GLU A 80 11.85 0.51 -5.11
CA GLU A 80 12.82 -0.09 -4.18
C GLU A 80 13.73 0.95 -3.54
N ARG A 81 13.94 2.08 -4.20
CA ARG A 81 14.85 3.13 -3.76
C ARG A 81 14.30 3.99 -2.62
N ASP A 82 13.03 4.35 -2.65
CA ASP A 82 12.46 5.40 -1.79
C ASP A 82 11.34 4.92 -0.87
N VAL A 83 10.87 3.69 -1.04
CA VAL A 83 9.80 3.13 -0.22
C VAL A 83 10.06 3.21 1.29
N CYS A 84 11.33 3.18 1.71
CA CYS A 84 11.67 3.21 3.13
C CYS A 84 11.18 4.49 3.82
N SER A 85 11.23 5.64 3.16
CA SER A 85 10.79 6.91 3.75
C SER A 85 9.30 6.90 4.12
N TYR A 86 8.44 6.37 3.25
CA TYR A 86 7.02 6.22 3.52
C TYR A 86 6.75 5.15 4.58
N VAL A 87 7.30 3.95 4.38
CA VAL A 87 6.96 2.79 5.21
C VAL A 87 7.50 2.94 6.64
N GLU A 88 8.70 3.51 6.82
CA GLU A 88 9.24 3.78 8.14
C GLU A 88 8.37 4.80 8.89
N MET A 89 7.85 5.82 8.22
CA MET A 89 7.00 6.82 8.86
C MET A 89 5.65 6.24 9.26
N ILE A 90 4.97 5.51 8.38
CA ILE A 90 3.66 4.92 8.67
C ILE A 90 3.72 3.87 9.79
N VAL A 91 4.86 3.20 9.97
CA VAL A 91 5.05 2.17 10.99
C VAL A 91 5.64 2.73 12.28
N HIS A 92 6.76 3.45 12.19
CA HIS A 92 7.52 3.79 13.40
C HIS A 92 6.91 4.92 14.21
N LEU A 93 6.25 5.89 13.57
CA LEU A 93 5.57 6.95 14.31
C LEU A 93 4.50 6.40 15.27
N PRO A 94 3.54 5.56 14.79
CA PRO A 94 2.54 4.99 15.69
C PRO A 94 3.13 4.01 16.70
N LEU A 95 3.97 3.07 16.26
CA LEU A 95 4.43 2.00 17.15
C LEU A 95 5.40 2.51 18.23
N ALA A 96 6.19 3.54 17.95
CA ALA A 96 7.06 4.16 18.95
C ALA A 96 6.28 4.93 20.03
N SER A 97 5.05 5.36 19.73
CA SER A 97 4.19 6.06 20.70
C SER A 97 3.48 5.10 21.69
N ILE A 98 3.45 3.81 21.36
CA ILE A 98 2.77 2.79 22.17
C ILE A 98 3.79 2.02 23.01
N PRO A 99 3.70 2.05 24.34
CA PRO A 99 4.58 1.24 25.17
C PRO A 99 4.37 -0.26 24.90
N ASN A 100 5.43 -0.93 24.38
CA ASN A 100 5.47 -2.38 24.23
C ASN A 100 4.29 -3.00 23.43
N PRO A 101 4.05 -2.57 22.17
CA PRO A 101 2.96 -3.09 21.34
C PRO A 101 3.17 -4.60 21.10
N LYS A 102 2.10 -5.39 21.21
CA LYS A 102 2.10 -6.86 21.11
C LYS A 102 1.38 -7.36 19.87
N LYS A 103 0.23 -6.77 19.56
CA LYS A 103 -0.62 -7.19 18.45
C LYS A 103 -0.88 -6.02 17.54
N VAL A 104 -0.51 -6.16 16.27
CA VAL A 104 -0.67 -5.12 15.25
C VAL A 104 -1.53 -5.64 14.11
N LEU A 105 -2.49 -4.85 13.67
CA LEU A 105 -3.24 -5.07 12.44
C LEU A 105 -2.73 -4.11 11.37
N ILE A 106 -2.55 -4.64 10.16
CA ILE A 106 -2.30 -3.84 8.96
C ILE A 106 -3.48 -4.08 8.02
N VAL A 107 -4.11 -3.00 7.56
CA VAL A 107 -5.21 -3.03 6.59
C VAL A 107 -4.69 -2.50 5.27
N GLY A 108 -4.67 -3.33 4.23
CA GLY A 108 -3.97 -3.09 2.98
C GLY A 108 -2.50 -3.49 3.08
N GLY A 109 -1.64 -2.83 2.33
CA GLY A 109 -0.19 -3.07 2.37
C GLY A 109 0.25 -4.42 1.82
N GLY A 110 -0.51 -5.00 0.90
CA GLY A 110 -0.27 -6.31 0.29
C GLY A 110 1.08 -6.48 -0.41
N MET A 111 1.84 -5.40 -0.60
CA MET A 111 3.25 -5.48 -1.02
C MET A 111 4.18 -5.99 0.08
N GLY A 112 3.76 -5.95 1.35
CA GLY A 112 4.50 -6.49 2.49
C GLY A 112 5.62 -5.61 3.04
N PHE A 113 5.80 -4.40 2.53
CA PHE A 113 6.79 -3.44 3.06
C PHE A 113 6.47 -3.06 4.50
N THR A 114 5.22 -2.66 4.76
CA THR A 114 4.70 -2.31 6.08
C THR A 114 4.80 -3.50 7.03
N PHE A 115 4.49 -4.69 6.55
CA PHE A 115 4.59 -5.93 7.31
C PHE A 115 6.02 -6.19 7.80
N ARG A 116 7.01 -6.05 6.90
CA ARG A 116 8.43 -6.20 7.23
C ARG A 116 8.86 -5.22 8.33
N GLU A 117 8.44 -3.96 8.26
CA GLU A 117 8.86 -2.94 9.23
C GLU A 117 8.22 -3.17 10.62
N VAL A 118 6.95 -3.59 10.69
CA VAL A 118 6.30 -3.96 11.96
C VAL A 118 7.02 -5.12 12.63
N LEU A 119 7.45 -6.11 11.86
CA LEU A 119 8.16 -7.29 12.37
C LEU A 119 9.56 -6.98 12.96
N ARG A 120 10.11 -5.79 12.72
CA ARG A 120 11.35 -5.33 13.36
C ARG A 120 11.19 -5.01 14.84
N TYR A 121 9.95 -4.87 15.34
CA TYR A 121 9.70 -4.64 16.75
C TYR A 121 9.76 -5.96 17.54
N PRO A 122 10.73 -6.13 18.47
CA PRO A 122 10.84 -7.36 19.26
C PRO A 122 9.65 -7.56 20.22
N SER A 123 8.95 -6.47 20.57
CA SER A 123 7.77 -6.53 21.42
C SER A 123 6.57 -7.13 20.71
N VAL A 124 6.50 -7.04 19.40
CA VAL A 124 5.37 -7.51 18.62
C VAL A 124 5.37 -9.05 18.57
N GLU A 125 4.30 -9.63 19.06
CA GLU A 125 4.08 -11.06 19.14
C GLU A 125 3.20 -11.58 18.00
N LYS A 126 2.34 -10.71 17.45
CA LYS A 126 1.44 -11.05 16.36
C LYS A 126 1.21 -9.85 15.43
N VAL A 127 1.29 -10.11 14.14
CA VAL A 127 0.92 -9.15 13.09
C VAL A 127 -0.09 -9.81 12.16
N ASP A 128 -1.27 -9.24 12.06
CA ASP A 128 -2.28 -9.62 11.07
C ASP A 128 -2.28 -8.59 9.95
N LEU A 129 -2.19 -9.04 8.69
CA LEU A 129 -2.31 -8.22 7.50
C LEU A 129 -3.55 -8.67 6.72
N VAL A 130 -4.41 -7.71 6.40
CA VAL A 130 -5.63 -7.94 5.63
C VAL A 130 -5.53 -7.21 4.31
N GLU A 131 -5.42 -7.97 3.22
CA GLU A 131 -5.32 -7.46 1.86
C GLU A 131 -6.42 -8.07 0.99
N ILE A 132 -7.13 -7.24 0.24
CA ILE A 132 -8.23 -7.69 -0.60
C ILE A 132 -7.75 -8.32 -1.91
N ASP A 133 -6.59 -7.90 -2.39
CA ASP A 133 -6.05 -8.29 -3.70
C ASP A 133 -4.91 -9.31 -3.55
N ASP A 134 -5.22 -10.58 -3.71
CA ASP A 134 -4.25 -11.66 -3.67
C ASP A 134 -3.21 -11.58 -4.80
N MET A 135 -3.54 -10.93 -5.92
CA MET A 135 -2.60 -10.74 -7.02
C MET A 135 -1.48 -9.80 -6.63
N VAL A 136 -1.74 -8.76 -5.84
CA VAL A 136 -0.70 -7.86 -5.30
C VAL A 136 0.25 -8.64 -4.40
N VAL A 137 -0.27 -9.47 -3.50
CA VAL A 137 0.54 -10.32 -2.61
C VAL A 137 1.42 -11.30 -3.41
N ASN A 138 0.82 -11.96 -4.41
CA ASN A 138 1.54 -12.90 -5.27
C ASN A 138 2.61 -12.20 -6.12
N ALA A 139 2.32 -11.00 -6.61
CA ALA A 139 3.29 -10.17 -7.32
C ALA A 139 4.45 -9.76 -6.41
N SER A 140 4.17 -9.37 -5.16
CA SER A 140 5.20 -9.08 -4.17
C SER A 140 6.12 -10.29 -3.94
N ARG A 141 5.55 -11.44 -3.65
CA ARG A 141 6.32 -12.68 -3.43
C ARG A 141 7.24 -13.03 -4.60
N LYS A 142 6.77 -12.80 -5.81
CA LYS A 142 7.51 -13.14 -7.02
C LYS A 142 8.59 -12.12 -7.38
N TYR A 143 8.30 -10.83 -7.26
CA TYR A 143 9.16 -9.76 -7.79
C TYR A 143 9.94 -9.02 -6.70
N PHE A 144 9.50 -9.09 -5.45
CA PHE A 144 10.15 -8.47 -4.29
C PHE A 144 10.42 -9.47 -3.16
N PRO A 145 11.15 -10.57 -3.45
CA PRO A 145 11.29 -11.69 -2.51
C PRO A 145 11.90 -11.29 -1.17
N ASP A 146 12.79 -10.30 -1.13
CA ASP A 146 13.40 -9.83 0.11
C ASP A 146 12.39 -9.12 1.03
N ILE A 147 11.39 -8.50 0.46
CA ILE A 147 10.29 -7.88 1.19
C ILE A 147 9.30 -8.95 1.64
N ALA A 148 8.97 -9.86 0.74
CA ALA A 148 8.00 -10.92 0.97
C ALA A 148 8.43 -11.94 2.04
N LYS A 149 9.69 -11.97 2.47
CA LYS A 149 10.13 -12.76 3.64
C LYS A 149 9.32 -12.46 4.91
N GLY A 150 8.77 -11.27 5.05
CA GLY A 150 7.87 -10.95 6.15
C GLY A 150 6.65 -11.86 6.24
N TYR A 151 6.16 -12.38 5.13
CA TYR A 151 5.04 -13.33 5.10
C TYR A 151 5.39 -14.72 5.68
N GLU A 152 6.67 -15.03 5.83
CA GLU A 152 7.16 -16.32 6.37
C GLU A 152 7.46 -16.22 7.88
N ASP A 153 7.39 -15.04 8.48
CA ASP A 153 7.62 -14.85 9.91
C ASP A 153 6.50 -15.57 10.71
N PRO A 154 6.84 -16.37 11.71
CA PRO A 154 5.85 -17.12 12.51
C PRO A 154 4.85 -16.22 13.26
N ARG A 155 5.13 -14.94 13.43
CA ARG A 155 4.23 -13.95 14.04
C ARG A 155 3.22 -13.41 13.02
N ALA A 156 3.44 -13.64 11.74
CA ALA A 156 2.72 -13.06 10.63
C ALA A 156 1.51 -13.90 10.22
N THR A 157 0.37 -13.27 10.00
CA THR A 157 -0.81 -13.91 9.41
C THR A 157 -1.37 -13.02 8.31
N LEU A 158 -1.55 -13.59 7.12
CA LEU A 158 -2.20 -12.93 5.99
C LEU A 158 -3.66 -13.39 5.89
N TYR A 159 -4.57 -12.44 5.79
CA TYR A 159 -5.97 -12.64 5.44
C TYR A 159 -6.24 -11.99 4.08
N VAL A 160 -6.80 -12.77 3.14
CA VAL A 160 -7.18 -12.26 1.82
C VAL A 160 -8.69 -12.00 1.86
N GLU A 161 -9.08 -10.81 2.30
CA GLU A 161 -10.47 -10.41 2.46
C GLU A 161 -10.63 -8.88 2.57
N ASP A 162 -11.87 -8.41 2.60
CA ASP A 162 -12.21 -7.00 2.76
C ASP A 162 -11.79 -6.48 4.14
N GLY A 163 -10.88 -5.50 4.17
CA GLY A 163 -10.37 -4.89 5.40
C GLY A 163 -11.45 -4.24 6.26
N ASN A 164 -12.46 -3.61 5.66
CA ASN A 164 -13.58 -3.01 6.40
C ASN A 164 -14.42 -4.10 7.09
N ALA A 165 -14.69 -5.20 6.39
CA ALA A 165 -15.43 -6.32 6.96
C ALA A 165 -14.63 -6.95 8.11
N PHE A 166 -13.32 -7.13 7.92
CA PHE A 166 -12.45 -7.67 8.96
C PHE A 166 -12.46 -6.82 10.23
N VAL A 167 -12.24 -5.51 10.08
CA VAL A 167 -12.22 -4.58 11.22
C VAL A 167 -13.56 -4.55 11.95
N ARG A 168 -14.69 -4.52 11.23
CA ARG A 168 -16.04 -4.54 11.84
C ARG A 168 -16.32 -5.80 12.63
N ASN A 169 -15.77 -6.93 12.21
CA ASN A 169 -15.94 -8.23 12.89
C ASN A 169 -14.93 -8.45 14.02
N THR A 170 -13.96 -7.57 14.15
CA THR A 170 -12.92 -7.65 15.19
C THR A 170 -13.42 -7.04 16.49
N ALA A 171 -13.26 -7.76 17.59
CA ALA A 171 -13.66 -7.26 18.90
C ALA A 171 -12.80 -6.03 19.31
N PRO A 172 -13.40 -5.00 19.93
CA PRO A 172 -12.67 -3.86 20.45
C PRO A 172 -11.52 -4.29 21.40
N GLY A 173 -10.35 -3.64 21.27
CA GLY A 173 -9.19 -3.95 22.10
C GLY A 173 -8.41 -5.20 21.69
N THR A 174 -8.69 -5.80 20.54
CA THR A 174 -7.95 -6.96 20.01
C THR A 174 -6.52 -6.59 19.63
N TYR A 175 -6.31 -5.42 19.06
CA TYR A 175 -5.00 -4.92 18.61
C TYR A 175 -4.54 -3.73 19.44
N ASP A 176 -3.24 -3.62 19.63
CA ASP A 176 -2.59 -2.48 20.27
C ASP A 176 -2.42 -1.32 19.29
N ALA A 177 -2.28 -1.63 18.00
CA ALA A 177 -2.21 -0.68 16.91
C ALA A 177 -2.90 -1.22 15.64
N ILE A 178 -3.49 -0.32 14.87
CA ILE A 178 -4.02 -0.59 13.53
C ILE A 178 -3.35 0.41 12.58
N ILE A 179 -2.66 -0.11 11.58
CA ILE A 179 -2.03 0.67 10.52
C ILE A 179 -2.86 0.49 9.26
N VAL A 180 -3.31 1.58 8.66
CA VAL A 180 -4.05 1.55 7.40
C VAL A 180 -3.11 1.97 6.29
N ASP A 181 -2.83 1.05 5.38
CA ASP A 181 -1.94 1.18 4.23
C ASP A 181 -2.72 0.72 3.00
N SER A 182 -3.79 1.45 2.69
CA SER A 182 -4.73 1.13 1.62
C SER A 182 -4.71 2.17 0.50
N SER A 183 -5.66 2.10 -0.45
CA SER A 183 -5.72 2.97 -1.62
C SER A 183 -5.78 4.46 -1.25
N ASP A 184 -5.16 5.29 -2.10
CA ASP A 184 -5.24 6.74 -2.00
C ASP A 184 -6.69 7.23 -2.08
N PRO A 185 -7.05 8.32 -1.37
CA PRO A 185 -8.40 8.89 -1.36
C PRO A 185 -8.67 9.71 -2.63
N ILE A 186 -8.52 9.10 -3.81
CA ILE A 186 -8.58 9.81 -5.09
C ILE A 186 -10.02 10.10 -5.55
N GLU A 187 -11.00 9.27 -5.13
CA GLU A 187 -12.42 9.51 -5.45
C GLU A 187 -13.33 9.04 -4.31
N GLY A 188 -14.03 9.99 -3.73
CA GLY A 188 -15.13 9.77 -2.81
C GLY A 188 -15.85 11.10 -2.56
N PRO A 189 -17.12 11.09 -2.11
CA PRO A 189 -17.73 12.29 -1.60
C PRO A 189 -16.83 12.88 -0.52
N PRO A 190 -16.81 14.22 -0.35
CA PRO A 190 -15.97 14.86 0.64
C PRO A 190 -16.07 14.12 1.96
N VAL A 191 -14.93 13.73 2.51
CA VAL A 191 -14.87 12.91 3.73
C VAL A 191 -15.66 13.60 4.83
N ASP A 192 -16.76 13.00 5.24
CA ASP A 192 -17.51 13.48 6.40
C ASP A 192 -16.72 13.09 7.66
N PHE A 193 -15.92 14.02 8.15
CA PHE A 193 -15.11 13.85 9.37
C PHE A 193 -15.94 13.52 10.63
N LYS A 194 -17.27 13.57 10.55
CA LYS A 194 -18.17 13.15 11.62
C LYS A 194 -18.50 11.66 11.58
N ASN A 195 -18.18 10.98 10.47
CA ASN A 195 -18.43 9.55 10.33
C ASN A 195 -17.10 8.80 10.16
N PRO A 196 -16.58 8.12 11.20
CA PRO A 196 -15.26 7.49 11.18
C PRO A 196 -15.13 6.32 10.19
N VAL A 197 -16.19 5.95 9.48
CA VAL A 197 -16.20 4.83 8.53
C VAL A 197 -15.59 5.20 7.16
N ASN A 198 -15.44 6.49 6.85
CA ASN A 198 -14.96 6.97 5.56
C ASN A 198 -13.56 7.64 5.62
N LYS A 199 -12.84 7.47 6.71
CA LYS A 199 -11.47 7.98 6.80
C LYS A 199 -10.49 6.92 6.31
N VAL A 200 -9.99 7.10 5.10
CA VAL A 200 -8.72 6.55 4.65
C VAL A 200 -7.65 7.60 4.99
N ASP A 201 -7.41 7.78 6.25
CA ASP A 201 -6.25 8.49 6.75
C ASP A 201 -5.45 7.51 7.60
N VAL A 202 -4.16 7.74 7.73
CA VAL A 202 -3.28 7.05 8.68
C VAL A 202 -3.79 7.32 10.10
N ASP A 203 -4.95 6.75 10.43
CA ASP A 203 -5.54 6.87 11.74
C ASP A 203 -4.93 5.80 12.65
N ILE A 204 -4.04 6.27 13.52
CA ILE A 204 -3.58 5.48 14.66
C ILE A 204 -4.78 5.33 15.60
N ILE A 205 -5.52 4.25 15.47
CA ILE A 205 -6.58 3.93 16.42
C ILE A 205 -5.93 3.18 17.58
N SER A 206 -5.50 3.91 18.61
CA SER A 206 -5.18 3.28 19.90
C SER A 206 -6.49 2.76 20.49
N THR A 207 -6.64 1.45 20.60
CA THR A 207 -7.86 0.81 21.11
C THR A 207 -7.86 0.61 22.64
N LYS A 208 -6.80 1.03 23.34
CA LYS A 208 -6.77 0.99 24.81
C LYS A 208 -7.34 2.27 25.39
N SER A 209 -8.54 2.19 25.98
CA SER A 209 -9.04 3.24 26.84
C SER A 209 -8.09 3.42 28.03
N GLU A 210 -7.46 4.58 28.14
CA GLU A 210 -6.78 4.97 29.36
C GLU A 210 -7.79 4.96 30.51
N SER A 211 -7.55 4.14 31.51
CA SER A 211 -8.19 4.33 32.81
C SER A 211 -7.75 5.69 33.32
N PRO A 212 -8.65 6.53 33.85
CA PRO A 212 -8.26 7.84 34.37
C PRO A 212 -7.24 7.64 35.49
N LEU A 213 -6.08 8.28 35.34
CA LEU A 213 -5.08 8.42 36.39
C LEU A 213 -5.76 8.97 37.63
N LYS A 214 -5.73 8.19 38.71
CA LYS A 214 -6.13 8.64 40.05
C LYS A 214 -5.09 9.57 40.63
#